data_121ec089d5b58c11b90cbf29537f848f
#
_entry.id   121ec089d5b58c11b90cbf29537f848f
#
_cell.length_a   1.000
_cell.length_b   1.000
_cell.length_c   1.000
_cell.angle_alpha   90.00
_cell.angle_beta   90.00
_cell.angle_gamma   90.00
#
_symmetry.space_group_name_H-M   'P 1'
#
loop_
_entity.id
_entity.type
_entity.pdbx_description
1 polymer ?
#
loop_
_entity_poly.entity_id
_entity_poly.type
_entity_poly.pdbx_seq_one_letter_code
_entity_poly.pdbx_strand_id
1 'polypeptide(L)'
;MCTSPLHLVRPQYGFNLDVPCNDCLECRNASQDSWVFRLGSDLKELYSNHGFAVFLTFTYNNRNLPHTSFGFNGDVVECFNADHVSSFLNKIKVYMHRNYGKNFYRYFWCSEYGKFTKRPHYHVMFLLDRRVDYYKFVETCRKYWLHGFMFPRNVNGVYLDSKGRRTTPLLHHVQNTWYYIYIYI
;
A
#
# COMPACT_ATOMS: atom_id res chain seq x y z
N MET A 1 -26.23 1.11 -0.62
CA MET A 1 -26.66 1.04 -2.06
C MET A 1 -26.09 2.27 -2.77
N CYS A 2 -25.62 2.18 -4.02
CA CYS A 2 -25.05 3.35 -4.72
C CYS A 2 -26.09 4.47 -4.85
N THR A 3 -25.70 5.70 -4.49
CA THR A 3 -26.59 6.88 -4.54
C THR A 3 -26.63 7.55 -5.92
N SER A 4 -25.69 7.23 -6.80
CA SER A 4 -25.58 7.81 -8.15
C SER A 4 -25.13 6.75 -9.16
N PRO A 5 -25.95 5.69 -9.40
CA PRO A 5 -25.56 4.62 -10.30
C PRO A 5 -25.36 5.13 -11.74
N LEU A 6 -24.44 4.51 -12.45
CA LEU A 6 -24.23 4.73 -13.88
C LEU A 6 -25.14 3.79 -14.65
N HIS A 7 -25.97 4.35 -15.52
CA HIS A 7 -26.90 3.58 -16.36
C HIS A 7 -26.18 3.17 -17.65
N LEU A 8 -25.90 1.88 -17.80
CA LEU A 8 -25.29 1.30 -18.99
C LEU A 8 -26.35 0.73 -19.92
N VAL A 9 -26.46 1.31 -21.11
CA VAL A 9 -27.34 0.83 -22.18
C VAL A 9 -26.49 0.07 -23.21
N ARG A 10 -26.84 -1.20 -23.44
CA ARG A 10 -26.19 -2.07 -24.44
C ARG A 10 -27.25 -2.66 -25.38
N PRO A 11 -27.81 -1.87 -26.33
CA PRO A 11 -28.93 -2.30 -27.18
C PRO A 11 -28.62 -3.57 -27.97
N GLN A 12 -27.36 -3.74 -28.41
CA GLN A 12 -26.90 -4.92 -29.15
C GLN A 12 -26.96 -6.24 -28.35
N TYR A 13 -27.03 -6.16 -27.01
CA TYR A 13 -27.14 -7.32 -26.11
C TYR A 13 -28.52 -7.38 -25.40
N GLY A 14 -29.40 -6.45 -25.70
CA GLY A 14 -30.77 -6.43 -25.16
C GLY A 14 -30.90 -6.15 -23.67
N PHE A 15 -29.88 -5.51 -23.03
CA PHE A 15 -29.96 -5.20 -21.60
C PHE A 15 -29.65 -3.74 -21.26
N ASN A 16 -30.29 -3.27 -20.19
CA ASN A 16 -29.99 -2.06 -19.48
C ASN A 16 -29.54 -2.44 -18.05
N LEU A 17 -28.45 -1.91 -17.57
CA LEU A 17 -27.91 -2.26 -16.28
C LEU A 17 -27.44 -1.02 -15.53
N ASP A 18 -27.87 -0.89 -14.28
CA ASP A 18 -27.33 0.09 -13.35
C ASP A 18 -26.11 -0.48 -12.66
N VAL A 19 -24.97 0.19 -12.80
CA VAL A 19 -23.72 -0.20 -12.16
C VAL A 19 -23.31 0.85 -11.12
N PRO A 20 -22.57 0.43 -10.06
CA PRO A 20 -22.04 1.36 -9.07
C PRO A 20 -21.19 2.45 -9.72
N CYS A 21 -21.35 3.71 -9.27
CA CYS A 21 -20.55 4.83 -9.79
C CYS A 21 -19.08 4.79 -9.33
N ASN A 22 -18.76 4.01 -8.31
CA ASN A 22 -17.44 3.89 -7.66
C ASN A 22 -16.91 5.18 -7.00
N ASP A 23 -17.74 6.23 -6.90
CA ASP A 23 -17.32 7.52 -6.37
C ASP A 23 -18.13 8.00 -5.17
N CYS A 24 -19.42 7.67 -5.06
CA CYS A 24 -20.23 8.02 -3.89
C CYS A 24 -19.72 7.32 -2.62
N LEU A 25 -20.09 7.84 -1.45
CA LEU A 25 -19.64 7.34 -0.16
C LEU A 25 -19.94 5.83 0.00
N GLU A 26 -21.12 5.39 -0.41
CA GLU A 26 -21.53 3.99 -0.32
C GLU A 26 -20.67 3.08 -1.20
N CYS A 27 -20.30 3.52 -2.39
CA CYS A 27 -19.42 2.77 -3.28
C CYS A 27 -17.99 2.70 -2.72
N ARG A 28 -17.49 3.81 -2.16
CA ARG A 28 -16.15 3.83 -1.51
C ARG A 28 -16.13 2.92 -0.30
N ASN A 29 -17.14 2.96 0.57
CA ASN A 29 -17.26 2.07 1.72
C ASN A 29 -17.34 0.60 1.28
N ALA A 30 -18.14 0.26 0.29
CA ALA A 30 -18.24 -1.10 -0.24
C ALA A 30 -16.91 -1.61 -0.83
N SER A 31 -16.17 -0.73 -1.51
CA SER A 31 -14.82 -1.04 -1.99
C SER A 31 -13.86 -1.29 -0.82
N GLN A 32 -13.88 -0.43 0.20
CA GLN A 32 -13.07 -0.57 1.42
C GLN A 32 -13.37 -1.89 2.13
N ASP A 33 -14.65 -2.22 2.36
CA ASP A 33 -15.07 -3.47 2.99
C ASP A 33 -14.60 -4.70 2.21
N SER A 34 -14.67 -4.63 0.87
CA SER A 34 -14.18 -5.70 -0.01
C SER A 34 -12.67 -5.93 0.15
N TRP A 35 -11.87 -4.85 0.24
CA TRP A 35 -10.42 -4.97 0.47
C TRP A 35 -10.11 -5.48 1.87
N VAL A 36 -10.82 -4.99 2.88
CA VAL A 36 -10.69 -5.46 4.26
C VAL A 36 -10.95 -6.96 4.33
N PHE A 37 -12.02 -7.45 3.71
CA PHE A 37 -12.34 -8.88 3.67
C PHE A 37 -11.25 -9.71 2.98
N ARG A 38 -10.78 -9.29 1.80
CA ARG A 38 -9.73 -10.00 1.03
C ARG A 38 -8.42 -10.08 1.81
N LEU A 39 -7.94 -8.94 2.30
CA LEU A 39 -6.70 -8.88 3.08
C LEU A 39 -6.80 -9.65 4.39
N GLY A 40 -7.97 -9.61 5.04
CA GLY A 40 -8.23 -10.40 6.25
C GLY A 40 -8.15 -11.91 5.99
N SER A 41 -8.71 -12.38 4.87
CA SER A 41 -8.61 -13.78 4.46
C SER A 41 -7.17 -14.18 4.14
N ASP A 42 -6.45 -13.34 3.38
CA ASP A 42 -5.04 -13.54 3.05
C ASP A 42 -4.14 -13.60 4.29
N LEU A 43 -4.39 -12.71 5.27
CA LEU A 43 -3.64 -12.70 6.53
C LEU A 43 -3.93 -13.92 7.39
N LYS A 44 -5.19 -14.36 7.46
CA LYS A 44 -5.56 -15.57 8.19
C LYS A 44 -4.84 -16.79 7.63
N GLU A 45 -4.84 -16.95 6.31
CA GLU A 45 -4.10 -18.00 5.61
C GLU A 45 -2.59 -17.89 5.86
N LEU A 46 -2.03 -16.68 5.74
CA LEU A 46 -0.60 -16.42 5.95
C LEU A 46 -0.14 -16.85 7.34
N TYR A 47 -0.85 -16.43 8.39
CA TYR A 47 -0.48 -16.75 9.77
C TYR A 47 -0.71 -18.23 10.11
N SER A 48 -1.72 -18.86 9.53
CA SER A 48 -1.92 -20.32 9.65
C SER A 48 -0.74 -21.11 9.07
N ASN A 49 -0.07 -20.55 8.06
CA ASN A 49 1.12 -21.12 7.43
C ASN A 49 2.44 -20.59 8.02
N HIS A 50 2.39 -19.93 9.18
CA HIS A 50 3.56 -19.34 9.87
C HIS A 50 4.31 -18.29 9.03
N GLY A 51 3.64 -17.64 8.11
CA GLY A 51 4.20 -16.53 7.32
C GLY A 51 4.23 -15.21 8.11
N PHE A 52 4.77 -14.17 7.47
CA PHE A 52 4.99 -12.85 8.08
C PHE A 52 4.24 -11.77 7.31
N ALA A 53 3.52 -10.91 8.01
CA ALA A 53 3.05 -9.66 7.45
C ALA A 53 4.00 -8.52 7.84
N VAL A 54 4.48 -7.76 6.86
CA VAL A 54 5.41 -6.64 7.02
C VAL A 54 4.73 -5.38 6.52
N PHE A 55 4.71 -4.32 7.34
CA PHE A 55 4.14 -3.03 6.98
C PHE A 55 5.23 -1.96 6.91
N LEU A 56 5.34 -1.33 5.75
CA LEU A 56 6.34 -0.32 5.45
C LEU A 56 5.69 0.96 4.94
N THR A 57 6.20 2.09 5.40
CA THR A 57 5.81 3.41 4.92
C THR A 57 6.96 4.03 4.16
N PHE A 58 6.70 4.46 2.94
CA PHE A 58 7.65 5.13 2.07
C PHE A 58 7.26 6.59 1.90
N THR A 59 8.21 7.49 2.06
CA THR A 59 7.99 8.92 1.87
C THR A 59 9.13 9.52 1.05
N TYR A 60 8.88 10.70 0.50
CA TYR A 60 9.87 11.43 -0.29
C TYR A 60 10.80 12.27 0.58
N ASN A 61 12.05 12.43 0.15
CA ASN A 61 12.86 13.56 0.60
C ASN A 61 12.54 14.80 -0.26
N ASN A 62 13.02 15.98 0.13
CA ASN A 62 12.72 17.23 -0.56
C ASN A 62 13.20 17.23 -2.02
N ARG A 63 14.32 16.55 -2.32
CA ARG A 63 14.92 16.51 -3.66
C ARG A 63 14.09 15.71 -4.66
N ASN A 64 13.44 14.64 -4.19
CA ASN A 64 12.72 13.68 -5.05
C ASN A 64 11.19 13.83 -4.96
N LEU A 65 10.71 14.85 -4.24
CA LEU A 65 9.29 15.10 -4.05
C LEU A 65 8.66 15.51 -5.38
N PRO A 66 7.70 14.75 -5.90
CA PRO A 66 7.04 15.12 -7.16
C PRO A 66 6.12 16.32 -6.98
N HIS A 67 6.05 17.14 -8.00
CA HIS A 67 5.18 18.31 -8.06
C HIS A 67 4.38 18.30 -9.37
N THR A 68 3.18 18.85 -9.31
CA THR A 68 2.34 19.11 -10.47
C THR A 68 1.78 20.52 -10.42
N SER A 69 1.51 21.11 -11.56
CA SER A 69 0.80 22.39 -11.64
C SER A 69 -0.70 22.15 -11.58
N PHE A 70 -1.41 22.95 -10.82
CA PHE A 70 -2.85 22.86 -10.64
C PHE A 70 -3.52 24.23 -10.78
N GLY A 71 -4.71 24.22 -11.40
CA GLY A 71 -5.52 25.45 -11.57
C GLY A 71 -5.01 26.37 -12.67
N PHE A 72 -5.78 27.43 -12.94
CA PHE A 72 -5.47 28.45 -13.98
C PHE A 72 -4.25 29.31 -13.62
N ASN A 73 -3.90 29.42 -12.34
CA ASN A 73 -2.78 30.23 -11.88
C ASN A 73 -1.44 29.46 -11.88
N GLY A 74 -1.46 28.16 -12.24
CA GLY A 74 -0.26 27.33 -12.26
C GLY A 74 0.33 27.06 -10.88
N ASP A 75 -0.50 27.02 -9.83
CA ASP A 75 -0.07 26.69 -8.48
C ASP A 75 0.63 25.32 -8.46
N VAL A 76 1.81 25.28 -7.83
CA VAL A 76 2.60 24.04 -7.73
C VAL A 76 2.24 23.32 -6.45
N VAL A 77 1.78 22.07 -6.60
CA VAL A 77 1.40 21.23 -5.46
C VAL A 77 2.19 19.92 -5.44
N GLU A 78 2.49 19.43 -4.23
CA GLU A 78 3.10 18.13 -4.04
C GLU A 78 2.12 17.03 -4.46
N CYS A 79 2.59 16.02 -5.18
CA CYS A 79 1.71 14.98 -5.71
C CYS A 79 2.30 13.58 -5.58
N PHE A 80 1.46 12.57 -5.81
CA PHE A 80 1.91 11.18 -5.95
C PHE A 80 2.53 10.95 -7.34
N ASN A 81 3.50 10.02 -7.38
CA ASN A 81 4.01 9.48 -8.63
C ASN A 81 3.92 7.95 -8.60
N ALA A 82 2.96 7.39 -9.32
CA ALA A 82 2.72 5.95 -9.36
C ALA A 82 3.90 5.15 -9.96
N ASP A 83 4.69 5.77 -10.85
CA ASP A 83 5.84 5.11 -11.47
C ASP A 83 6.95 4.84 -10.46
N HIS A 84 7.11 5.71 -9.46
CA HIS A 84 8.09 5.51 -8.41
C HIS A 84 7.80 4.25 -7.58
N VAL A 85 6.56 4.07 -7.15
CA VAL A 85 6.16 2.88 -6.38
C VAL A 85 6.12 1.63 -7.27
N SER A 86 5.65 1.74 -8.50
CA SER A 86 5.63 0.63 -9.46
C SER A 86 7.03 0.15 -9.80
N SER A 87 7.98 1.06 -10.04
CA SER A 87 9.39 0.74 -10.28
C SER A 87 10.03 0.05 -9.07
N PHE A 88 9.75 0.56 -7.86
CA PHE A 88 10.19 -0.07 -6.62
C PHE A 88 9.64 -1.50 -6.47
N LEU A 89 8.32 -1.69 -6.64
CA LEU A 89 7.67 -3.00 -6.55
C LEU A 89 8.19 -3.99 -7.60
N ASN A 90 8.50 -3.52 -8.80
CA ASN A 90 9.13 -4.35 -9.84
C ASN A 90 10.53 -4.82 -9.43
N LYS A 91 11.35 -3.98 -8.80
CA LYS A 91 12.66 -4.40 -8.27
C LYS A 91 12.49 -5.45 -7.16
N ILE A 92 11.54 -5.26 -6.26
CA ILE A 92 11.20 -6.26 -5.23
C ILE A 92 10.74 -7.57 -5.87
N LYS A 93 9.89 -7.53 -6.88
CA LYS A 93 9.45 -8.71 -7.64
C LYS A 93 10.64 -9.48 -8.22
N VAL A 94 11.57 -8.79 -8.86
CA VAL A 94 12.78 -9.42 -9.43
C VAL A 94 13.64 -10.05 -8.32
N TYR A 95 13.86 -9.32 -7.22
CA TYR A 95 14.59 -9.83 -6.07
C TYR A 95 13.96 -11.11 -5.50
N MET A 96 12.65 -11.08 -5.26
CA MET A 96 11.91 -12.23 -4.70
C MET A 96 11.95 -13.43 -5.63
N HIS A 97 11.71 -13.24 -6.92
CA HIS A 97 11.75 -14.33 -7.90
C HIS A 97 13.13 -14.98 -8.01
N ARG A 98 14.21 -14.19 -7.91
CA ARG A 98 15.59 -14.72 -8.00
C ARG A 98 16.03 -15.46 -6.75
N ASN A 99 15.60 -15.04 -5.57
CA ASN A 99 16.07 -15.59 -4.31
C ASN A 99 15.15 -16.67 -3.72
N TYR A 100 13.84 -16.61 -4.00
CA TYR A 100 12.84 -17.49 -3.39
C TYR A 100 11.94 -18.18 -4.42
N GLY A 101 11.82 -17.66 -5.64
CA GLY A 101 10.91 -18.15 -6.67
C GLY A 101 9.58 -17.38 -6.71
N LYS A 102 8.64 -17.89 -7.49
CA LYS A 102 7.29 -17.32 -7.61
C LYS A 102 6.45 -17.69 -6.38
N ASN A 103 5.45 -16.87 -6.05
CA ASN A 103 4.43 -17.13 -5.02
C ASN A 103 4.92 -17.14 -3.57
N PHE A 104 6.11 -16.62 -3.27
CA PHE A 104 6.62 -16.49 -1.90
C PHE A 104 6.22 -15.19 -1.22
N TYR A 105 5.58 -14.29 -1.93
CA TYR A 105 5.08 -13.03 -1.39
C TYR A 105 3.85 -12.54 -2.15
N ARG A 106 3.03 -11.78 -1.47
CA ARG A 106 1.95 -10.93 -2.01
C ARG A 106 2.14 -9.54 -1.43
N TYR A 107 1.54 -8.54 -2.01
CA TYR A 107 1.55 -7.19 -1.45
C TYR A 107 0.25 -6.46 -1.74
N PHE A 108 -0.05 -5.53 -0.87
CA PHE A 108 -1.05 -4.50 -1.02
C PHE A 108 -0.40 -3.14 -0.78
N TRP A 109 -0.77 -2.12 -1.51
CA TRP A 109 -0.28 -0.78 -1.27
C TRP A 109 -1.38 0.27 -1.47
N CYS A 110 -1.25 1.39 -0.76
CA CYS A 110 -2.09 2.56 -0.90
C CYS A 110 -1.25 3.83 -0.76
N SER A 111 -1.80 4.93 -1.21
CA SER A 111 -1.20 6.26 -1.11
C SER A 111 -2.02 7.15 -0.18
N GLU A 112 -1.33 7.97 0.60
CA GLU A 112 -1.95 8.87 1.56
C GLU A 112 -1.19 10.21 1.61
N TYR A 113 -1.91 11.31 1.73
CA TYR A 113 -1.33 12.59 2.10
C TYR A 113 -1.19 12.68 3.62
N GLY A 114 0.02 12.88 4.11
CA GLY A 114 0.28 12.99 5.54
C GLY A 114 -0.61 14.03 6.23
N LYS A 115 -1.14 13.68 7.39
CA LYS A 115 -2.17 14.46 8.09
C LYS A 115 -1.77 15.93 8.33
N PHE A 116 -0.52 16.19 8.71
CA PHE A 116 -0.04 17.52 9.06
C PHE A 116 0.70 18.21 7.91
N THR A 117 1.66 17.53 7.30
CA THR A 117 2.52 18.12 6.26
C THR A 117 1.94 17.99 4.86
N LYS A 118 0.87 17.22 4.69
CA LYS A 118 0.29 16.86 3.39
C LYS A 118 1.28 16.21 2.43
N ARG A 119 2.46 15.81 2.91
CA ARG A 119 3.46 15.11 2.08
C ARG A 119 2.94 13.76 1.62
N PRO A 120 3.12 13.39 0.35
CA PRO A 120 2.72 12.08 -0.18
C PRO A 120 3.47 10.95 0.52
N HIS A 121 2.75 9.92 0.95
CA HIS A 121 3.27 8.66 1.52
C HIS A 121 2.69 7.47 0.78
N TYR A 122 3.46 6.41 0.68
CA TYR A 122 2.99 5.11 0.27
C TYR A 122 3.08 4.14 1.44
N HIS A 123 2.00 3.44 1.70
CA HIS A 123 1.95 2.35 2.67
C HIS A 123 1.90 1.04 1.90
N VAL A 124 2.82 0.14 2.21
CA VAL A 124 2.90 -1.16 1.55
C VAL A 124 2.89 -2.24 2.62
N MET A 125 1.93 -3.14 2.51
CA MET A 125 1.88 -4.37 3.28
C MET A 125 2.38 -5.51 2.41
N PHE A 126 3.43 -6.19 2.86
CA PHE A 126 3.93 -7.40 2.25
C PHE A 126 3.53 -8.63 3.07
N LEU A 127 2.99 -9.62 2.40
CA LEU A 127 2.64 -10.92 2.96
C LEU A 127 3.72 -11.90 2.51
N LEU A 128 4.57 -12.34 3.42
CA LEU A 128 5.78 -13.12 3.14
C LEU A 128 5.62 -14.57 3.61
N ASP A 129 5.98 -15.53 2.77
CA ASP A 129 6.09 -16.93 3.17
C ASP A 129 7.11 -17.09 4.31
N ARG A 130 6.91 -18.09 5.20
CA ARG A 130 7.78 -18.39 6.35
C ARG A 130 9.26 -18.62 6.00
N ARG A 131 9.56 -19.01 4.75
CA ARG A 131 10.92 -19.26 4.25
C ARG A 131 11.66 -17.99 3.87
N VAL A 132 10.97 -16.83 3.82
CA VAL A 132 11.58 -15.55 3.49
C VAL A 132 12.22 -14.98 4.76
N ASP A 133 13.50 -14.64 4.67
CA ASP A 133 14.17 -13.85 5.70
C ASP A 133 13.63 -12.42 5.65
N TYR A 134 12.73 -12.09 6.58
CA TYR A 134 12.05 -10.81 6.60
C TYR A 134 13.00 -9.65 6.93
N TYR A 135 14.06 -9.86 7.72
CA TYR A 135 15.06 -8.81 7.99
C TYR A 135 15.79 -8.43 6.71
N LYS A 136 16.30 -9.42 5.99
CA LYS A 136 16.97 -9.22 4.71
C LYS A 136 16.01 -8.61 3.68
N PHE A 137 14.75 -9.01 3.70
CA PHE A 137 13.72 -8.44 2.84
C PHE A 137 13.48 -6.96 3.14
N VAL A 138 13.31 -6.56 4.41
CA VAL A 138 13.08 -5.17 4.83
C VAL A 138 14.27 -4.28 4.45
N GLU A 139 15.51 -4.76 4.68
CA GLU A 139 16.70 -4.01 4.27
C GLU A 139 16.85 -3.91 2.74
N THR A 140 16.41 -4.93 2.00
CA THR A 140 16.32 -4.87 0.55
C THR A 140 15.30 -3.83 0.07
N CYS A 141 14.14 -3.76 0.73
CA CYS A 141 13.15 -2.70 0.46
C CYS A 141 13.76 -1.31 0.67
N ARG A 142 14.50 -1.12 1.77
CA ARG A 142 15.21 0.13 2.08
C ARG A 142 16.21 0.51 0.99
N LYS A 143 16.98 -0.45 0.52
CA LYS A 143 17.98 -0.25 -0.53
C LYS A 143 17.34 0.14 -1.87
N TYR A 144 16.16 -0.37 -2.18
CA TYR A 144 15.52 -0.14 -3.48
C TYR A 144 14.60 1.09 -3.52
N TRP A 145 14.20 1.63 -2.37
CA TRP A 145 13.49 2.90 -2.33
C TRP A 145 14.47 4.07 -2.41
N LEU A 146 14.62 4.65 -3.58
CA LEU A 146 15.64 5.68 -3.88
C LEU A 146 15.11 7.11 -3.72
N HIS A 147 13.82 7.28 -3.41
CA HIS A 147 13.16 8.59 -3.48
C HIS A 147 13.07 9.30 -2.13
N GLY A 148 13.52 8.66 -1.05
CA GLY A 148 13.43 9.29 0.26
C GLY A 148 13.63 8.33 1.42
N PHE A 149 12.69 8.34 2.37
CA PHE A 149 12.81 7.59 3.60
C PHE A 149 11.84 6.41 3.64
N MET A 150 12.22 5.36 4.33
CA MET A 150 11.38 4.21 4.64
C MET A 150 11.27 4.04 6.16
N PHE A 151 10.05 3.85 6.63
CA PHE A 151 9.77 3.55 8.03
C PHE A 151 9.17 2.14 8.17
N PRO A 152 9.47 1.43 9.30
CA PRO A 152 10.39 1.85 10.34
C PRO A 152 11.85 1.93 9.84
N ARG A 153 12.63 2.86 10.40
CA ARG A 153 14.06 2.98 10.14
C ARG A 153 14.82 1.98 11.01
N ASN A 154 15.85 1.37 10.45
CA ASN A 154 16.80 0.57 11.22
C ASN A 154 17.99 1.44 11.65
N VAL A 155 18.22 1.53 12.95
CA VAL A 155 19.34 2.23 13.54
C VAL A 155 20.05 1.24 14.48
N ASN A 156 21.22 0.78 14.08
CA ASN A 156 22.03 -0.20 14.84
C ASN A 156 21.23 -1.45 15.28
N GLY A 157 20.43 -2.01 14.39
CA GLY A 157 19.61 -3.20 14.66
C GLY A 157 18.27 -2.93 15.37
N VAL A 158 17.98 -1.66 15.71
CA VAL A 158 16.71 -1.25 16.33
C VAL A 158 15.83 -0.55 15.31
N TYR A 159 14.61 -1.03 15.14
CA TYR A 159 13.63 -0.35 14.30
C TYR A 159 12.95 0.79 15.04
N LEU A 160 12.91 1.97 14.41
CA LEU A 160 12.31 3.19 14.94
C LEU A 160 11.23 3.71 14.00
N ASP A 161 10.09 4.16 14.57
CA ASP A 161 9.03 4.85 13.83
C ASP A 161 9.46 6.27 13.42
N SER A 162 8.56 7.02 12.78
CA SER A 162 8.80 8.41 12.35
C SER A 162 9.02 9.38 13.51
N LYS A 163 8.62 9.01 14.73
CA LYS A 163 8.79 9.79 15.97
C LYS A 163 10.02 9.34 16.80
N GLY A 164 10.82 8.39 16.26
CA GLY A 164 12.00 7.86 16.95
C GLY A 164 11.70 6.83 18.05
N ARG A 165 10.46 6.32 18.16
CA ARG A 165 10.09 5.29 19.13
C ARG A 165 10.42 3.91 18.59
N ARG A 166 10.81 3.00 19.49
CA ARG A 166 11.04 1.59 19.12
C ARG A 166 9.76 0.97 18.57
N THR A 167 9.90 0.23 17.49
CA THR A 167 8.81 -0.45 16.81
C THR A 167 9.32 -1.70 16.08
N THR A 168 8.47 -2.33 15.30
CA THR A 168 8.81 -3.46 14.42
C THR A 168 8.14 -3.29 13.07
N PRO A 169 8.75 -3.74 11.97
CA PRO A 169 8.06 -3.81 10.69
C PRO A 169 7.03 -4.94 10.63
N LEU A 170 7.07 -5.90 11.56
CA LEU A 170 6.15 -7.03 11.60
C LEU A 170 4.79 -6.65 12.19
N LEU A 171 3.75 -7.14 11.57
CA LEU A 171 2.39 -7.12 12.11
C LEU A 171 2.15 -8.46 12.81
N HIS A 172 1.99 -8.43 14.13
CA HIS A 172 1.95 -9.65 14.96
C HIS A 172 0.55 -10.26 15.12
N HIS A 173 -0.53 -9.50 14.86
CA HIS A 173 -1.90 -9.98 15.06
C HIS A 173 -2.84 -9.51 13.95
N VAL A 174 -3.74 -10.40 13.54
CA VAL A 174 -4.81 -10.10 12.58
C VAL A 174 -5.61 -8.87 13.03
N GLN A 175 -5.95 -8.75 14.32
CA GLN A 175 -6.72 -7.62 14.87
C GLN A 175 -6.02 -6.27 14.72
N ASN A 176 -4.70 -6.19 14.92
CA ASN A 176 -3.95 -4.95 14.71
C ASN A 176 -3.83 -4.63 13.22
N THR A 177 -3.80 -5.63 12.37
CA THR A 177 -3.74 -5.48 10.92
C THR A 177 -5.04 -4.90 10.36
N TRP A 178 -6.21 -5.28 10.91
CA TRP A 178 -7.51 -4.70 10.55
C TRP A 178 -7.53 -3.19 10.75
N TYR A 179 -6.95 -2.70 11.83
CA TYR A 179 -6.84 -1.27 12.11
C TYR A 179 -6.04 -0.54 11.04
N TYR A 180 -4.90 -1.08 10.60
CA TYR A 180 -4.09 -0.50 9.52
C TYR A 180 -4.81 -0.54 8.17
N ILE A 181 -5.46 -1.65 7.84
CA ILE A 181 -6.24 -1.77 6.60
C ILE A 181 -7.36 -0.73 6.58
N TYR A 182 -8.11 -0.61 7.69
CA TYR A 182 -9.25 0.31 7.78
C TYR A 182 -8.87 1.79 7.72
N ILE A 183 -7.69 2.17 8.23
CA ILE A 183 -7.23 3.56 8.20
C ILE A 183 -6.67 3.96 6.83
N TYR A 184 -6.05 3.02 6.10
CA TYR A 184 -5.27 3.33 4.90
C TYR A 184 -5.94 2.89 3.58
N ILE A 185 -7.14 2.34 3.61
CA ILE A 185 -7.97 2.04 2.44
C ILE A 185 -9.14 3.02 2.35
#